data_24693376029b78c1abbdf8d848a0adf5
#
_entry.id   24693376029b78c1abbdf8d848a0adf5
#
_cell.length_a   1.000
_cell.length_b   1.000
_cell.length_c   1.000
_cell.angle_alpha   90.00
_cell.angle_beta   90.00
_cell.angle_gamma   90.00
#
_symmetry.space_group_name_H-M   'P 1'
#
loop_
_entity.id
_entity.type
_entity.pdbx_description
1 polymer ?
#
loop_
_entity_poly.entity_id
_entity_poly.type
_entity_poly.pdbx_seq_one_letter_code
_entity_poly.pdbx_strand_id
1 'polypeptide(L)'
;MRYGRHSQLLRTMLQTIGLMLAGRAGSRLSRRLAVPVSRSTLLRLVRAVPDPVTGKVTAVGIDDFAFRRGHVYGTIVIDINTHRPLDVLADRTADTVAAWLKQHPGVQVVCRDRAGAYAEAARTGAPDAVQVADRWHLWHNLCEAVDKTVAAHRADLRPEPAGRDDEQAHDERVAERAAPQTDAPEVDGRLVTRTRERYAAVQTLHERGRSITAISRELGLDRRTARRFVRAEHVEDLLVTARSRASLLDAFKPYLHERFNTGHTDAAALTTQITALGYQGSGKTVRRYLQPFRASLTAPAPVPVAPSIRQVTGWLTRHPDSLDEDERLQRKAILTRSPALTATARHVSEFAQMLTGRHGDRLQDWITDVASTDAPPLRSFANGLRHDLDAVTAGLTTDYSSGAVEGTVNRIKTIKRQMYGRASFDLLRKRILNPA
;
A
#
# COMPACT_ATOMS: atom_id res chain seq x y z
N MET A 1 47.00 15.60 17.86
CA MET A 1 47.15 14.18 17.43
C MET A 1 48.37 14.11 16.49
N ARG A 2 49.52 13.69 17.02
CA ARG A 2 50.80 13.66 16.26
C ARG A 2 50.95 12.53 15.24
N TYR A 3 50.02 11.57 15.15
CA TYR A 3 50.13 10.37 14.30
C TYR A 3 48.85 9.97 13.55
N GLY A 4 47.99 10.94 13.23
CA GLY A 4 46.77 10.65 12.47
C GLY A 4 47.10 10.41 10.98
N ARG A 5 46.74 9.23 10.44
CA ARG A 5 46.91 8.89 9.02
C ARG A 5 46.02 9.71 8.07
N HIS A 6 45.09 10.51 8.58
CA HIS A 6 44.18 11.36 7.82
C HIS A 6 44.08 12.74 8.41
N SER A 7 44.05 13.76 7.57
CA SER A 7 43.70 15.13 7.98
C SER A 7 42.27 15.16 8.58
N GLN A 8 41.96 16.21 9.34
CA GLN A 8 40.63 16.34 9.95
C GLN A 8 39.52 16.37 8.88
N LEU A 9 39.73 17.10 7.77
CA LEU A 9 38.80 17.17 6.66
C LEU A 9 38.54 15.80 6.03
N LEU A 10 39.62 15.07 5.73
CA LEU A 10 39.53 13.74 5.17
C LEU A 10 38.80 12.75 6.13
N ARG A 11 39.10 12.86 7.42
CA ARG A 11 38.42 12.05 8.44
C ARG A 11 36.94 12.32 8.46
N THR A 12 36.51 13.59 8.44
CA THR A 12 35.08 13.98 8.40
C THR A 12 34.43 13.47 7.12
N MET A 13 35.05 13.62 5.96
CA MET A 13 34.53 13.07 4.69
C MET A 13 34.35 11.54 4.75
N LEU A 14 35.32 10.81 5.27
CA LEU A 14 35.23 9.34 5.40
C LEU A 14 34.17 8.92 6.44
N GLN A 15 34.01 9.68 7.52
CA GLN A 15 32.91 9.48 8.48
C GLN A 15 31.56 9.64 7.81
N THR A 16 31.35 10.72 7.04
CA THR A 16 30.12 10.97 6.28
C THR A 16 29.84 9.82 5.29
N ILE A 17 30.84 9.42 4.49
CA ILE A 17 30.72 8.27 3.58
C ILE A 17 30.30 7.00 4.35
N GLY A 18 30.91 6.75 5.50
CA GLY A 18 30.61 5.59 6.32
C GLY A 18 29.21 5.64 6.95
N LEU A 19 28.76 6.81 7.40
CA LEU A 19 27.42 7.06 7.92
C LEU A 19 26.35 6.83 6.83
N MET A 20 26.58 7.32 5.61
CA MET A 20 25.62 7.16 4.51
C MET A 20 25.59 5.76 3.92
N LEU A 21 26.74 5.13 3.69
CA LEU A 21 26.89 3.92 2.86
C LEU A 21 27.36 2.67 3.64
N ALA A 22 27.62 2.80 4.92
CA ALA A 22 28.27 1.77 5.74
C ALA A 22 29.63 1.31 5.15
N GLY A 23 30.08 0.07 5.49
CA GLY A 23 31.45 -0.34 5.20
C GLY A 23 31.74 -0.69 3.75
N ARG A 24 30.99 -1.61 3.13
CA ARG A 24 31.31 -2.14 1.80
C ARG A 24 31.08 -1.13 0.67
N ALA A 25 29.91 -0.52 0.64
CA ALA A 25 29.58 0.49 -0.37
C ALA A 25 30.44 1.74 -0.18
N GLY A 26 30.65 2.18 1.06
CA GLY A 26 31.53 3.30 1.37
C GLY A 26 33.00 3.05 0.93
N SER A 27 33.53 1.84 1.14
CA SER A 27 34.88 1.48 0.67
C SER A 27 35.00 1.48 -0.87
N ARG A 28 33.95 1.09 -1.59
CA ARG A 28 33.93 1.21 -3.06
C ARG A 28 33.91 2.67 -3.52
N LEU A 29 33.10 3.49 -2.86
CA LEU A 29 33.04 4.94 -3.18
C LEU A 29 34.36 5.63 -2.87
N SER A 30 34.95 5.41 -1.70
CA SER A 30 36.24 6.01 -1.29
C SER A 30 37.37 5.70 -2.27
N ARG A 31 37.40 4.49 -2.83
CA ARG A 31 38.37 4.10 -3.87
C ARG A 31 38.15 4.88 -5.16
N ARG A 32 36.90 5.13 -5.57
CA ARG A 32 36.60 5.95 -6.77
C ARG A 32 36.94 7.44 -6.58
N LEU A 33 36.94 7.89 -5.32
CA LEU A 33 37.36 9.24 -4.96
C LEU A 33 38.88 9.36 -4.74
N ALA A 34 39.67 8.39 -5.19
CA ALA A 34 41.11 8.32 -5.03
C ALA A 34 41.59 8.30 -3.56
N VAL A 35 40.73 7.94 -2.60
CA VAL A 35 41.05 7.81 -1.18
C VAL A 35 40.72 6.37 -0.73
N PRO A 36 41.47 5.37 -1.12
CA PRO A 36 41.17 3.97 -0.83
C PRO A 36 41.28 3.68 0.67
N VAL A 37 40.16 3.34 1.29
CA VAL A 37 40.12 2.86 2.68
C VAL A 37 39.35 1.55 2.79
N SER A 38 39.76 0.71 3.74
CA SER A 38 39.09 -0.55 3.98
C SER A 38 37.72 -0.34 4.61
N ARG A 39 36.80 -1.34 4.41
CA ARG A 39 35.51 -1.35 5.10
C ARG A 39 35.65 -1.22 6.63
N SER A 40 36.67 -1.89 7.19
CA SER A 40 36.90 -1.91 8.64
C SER A 40 37.33 -0.55 9.14
N THR A 41 38.14 0.19 8.37
CA THR A 41 38.50 1.58 8.67
C THR A 41 37.29 2.48 8.69
N LEU A 42 36.40 2.41 7.68
CA LEU A 42 35.15 3.18 7.66
C LEU A 42 34.25 2.87 8.87
N LEU A 43 34.04 1.58 9.17
CA LEU A 43 33.22 1.21 10.31
C LEU A 43 33.82 1.67 11.66
N ARG A 44 35.14 1.65 11.80
CA ARG A 44 35.83 2.21 12.97
C ARG A 44 35.65 3.73 13.05
N LEU A 45 35.75 4.44 11.93
CA LEU A 45 35.53 5.88 11.88
C LEU A 45 34.08 6.26 12.23
N VAL A 46 33.09 5.49 11.76
CA VAL A 46 31.67 5.69 12.14
C VAL A 46 31.46 5.49 13.64
N ARG A 47 32.02 4.41 14.22
CA ARG A 47 31.91 4.16 15.66
C ARG A 47 32.56 5.25 16.50
N ALA A 48 33.59 5.91 15.98
CA ALA A 48 34.29 7.00 16.64
C ALA A 48 33.61 8.38 16.50
N VAL A 49 32.49 8.47 15.76
CA VAL A 49 31.65 9.69 15.75
C VAL A 49 31.05 9.85 17.15
N PRO A 50 31.18 11.03 17.79
CA PRO A 50 30.52 11.30 19.06
C PRO A 50 28.99 11.21 18.88
N ASP A 51 28.29 10.86 19.97
CA ASP A 51 26.85 10.98 19.96
C ASP A 51 26.46 12.47 19.94
N PRO A 52 25.36 12.82 19.26
CA PRO A 52 24.88 14.20 19.30
C PRO A 52 24.53 14.59 20.73
N VAL A 53 24.85 15.82 21.08
CA VAL A 53 24.46 16.37 22.39
C VAL A 53 22.96 16.60 22.39
N THR A 54 22.27 15.99 23.32
CA THR A 54 20.83 16.17 23.51
C THR A 54 20.61 17.48 24.26
N GLY A 55 19.86 18.41 23.66
CA GLY A 55 19.42 19.64 24.32
C GLY A 55 18.30 19.37 25.34
N LYS A 56 17.66 20.44 25.80
CA LYS A 56 16.45 20.31 26.63
C LYS A 56 15.31 19.72 25.79
N VAL A 57 14.81 18.58 26.20
CA VAL A 57 13.73 17.85 25.53
C VAL A 57 12.46 17.96 26.38
N THR A 58 11.35 18.37 25.76
CA THR A 58 10.06 18.52 26.43
C THR A 58 9.01 17.48 25.98
N ALA A 59 9.12 17.00 24.75
CA ALA A 59 8.18 16.01 24.21
C ALA A 59 8.95 14.91 23.45
N VAL A 60 8.72 13.68 23.83
CA VAL A 60 9.38 12.50 23.22
C VAL A 60 8.36 11.57 22.57
N GLY A 61 8.76 10.95 21.48
CA GLY A 61 8.07 9.83 20.86
C GLY A 61 8.89 8.56 21.03
N ILE A 62 8.22 7.49 21.41
CA ILE A 62 8.81 6.18 21.70
C ILE A 62 8.11 5.12 20.85
N ASP A 63 8.89 4.27 20.18
CA ASP A 63 8.38 3.13 19.42
C ASP A 63 9.40 2.00 19.35
N ASP A 64 8.94 0.78 19.11
CA ASP A 64 9.84 -0.35 18.94
C ASP A 64 10.22 -0.58 17.46
N PHE A 65 11.34 -1.20 17.25
CA PHE A 65 11.75 -1.70 15.95
C PHE A 65 12.46 -3.03 16.08
N ALA A 66 12.15 -3.96 15.17
CA ALA A 66 12.86 -5.24 15.14
C ALA A 66 14.33 -5.03 14.77
N PHE A 67 15.25 -5.33 15.68
CA PHE A 67 16.69 -5.26 15.41
C PHE A 67 17.16 -6.39 14.51
N ARG A 68 16.66 -7.62 14.75
CA ARG A 68 16.90 -8.81 13.92
C ARG A 68 15.57 -9.50 13.60
N ARG A 69 15.58 -10.34 12.57
CA ARG A 69 14.46 -11.24 12.31
C ARG A 69 14.29 -12.17 13.52
N GLY A 70 13.09 -12.28 14.05
CA GLY A 70 12.78 -12.97 15.30
C GLY A 70 12.50 -11.96 16.42
N HIS A 71 12.76 -12.30 17.66
CA HIS A 71 12.28 -11.58 18.83
C HIS A 71 13.26 -10.55 19.44
N VAL A 72 14.21 -10.03 18.67
CA VAL A 72 15.16 -9.01 19.14
C VAL A 72 14.70 -7.64 18.70
N TYR A 73 14.18 -6.87 19.64
CA TYR A 73 13.67 -5.51 19.40
C TYR A 73 14.57 -4.50 20.11
N GLY A 74 14.60 -3.28 19.61
CA GLY A 74 15.14 -2.11 20.27
C GLY A 74 14.08 -1.01 20.28
N THR A 75 14.30 0.02 21.11
CA THR A 75 13.42 1.18 21.19
C THR A 75 14.10 2.39 20.57
N ILE A 76 13.37 3.13 19.76
CA ILE A 76 13.77 4.46 19.28
C ILE A 76 13.12 5.52 20.14
N VAL A 77 13.89 6.52 20.54
CA VAL A 77 13.40 7.73 21.21
C VAL A 77 13.68 8.91 20.30
N ILE A 78 12.67 9.69 19.99
CA ILE A 78 12.79 10.91 19.17
C ILE A 78 12.25 12.13 19.91
N ASP A 79 12.75 13.28 19.56
CA ASP A 79 12.14 14.55 19.93
C ASP A 79 10.97 14.84 18.97
N ILE A 80 9.77 14.93 19.50
CA ILE A 80 8.54 15.20 18.72
C ILE A 80 8.57 16.60 18.12
N ASN A 81 9.20 17.58 18.76
CA ASN A 81 9.21 18.95 18.29
C ASN A 81 10.18 19.15 17.11
N THR A 82 11.32 18.47 17.14
CA THR A 82 12.36 18.61 16.10
C THR A 82 12.42 17.44 15.13
N HIS A 83 11.68 16.35 15.41
CA HIS A 83 11.67 15.09 14.69
C HIS A 83 13.05 14.39 14.63
N ARG A 84 13.97 14.74 15.54
CA ARG A 84 15.33 14.18 15.56
C ARG A 84 15.40 12.96 16.48
N PRO A 85 16.07 11.89 16.06
CA PRO A 85 16.42 10.80 16.95
C PRO A 85 17.27 11.30 18.11
N LEU A 86 16.83 10.99 19.33
CA LEU A 86 17.55 11.32 20.57
C LEU A 86 18.40 10.16 21.04
N ASP A 87 17.82 8.95 21.02
CA ASP A 87 18.53 7.74 21.39
C ASP A 87 17.91 6.50 20.76
N VAL A 88 18.70 5.42 20.79
CA VAL A 88 18.30 4.07 20.41
C VAL A 88 18.67 3.15 21.56
N LEU A 89 17.66 2.52 22.18
CA LEU A 89 17.83 1.62 23.29
C LEU A 89 17.92 0.16 22.79
N ALA A 90 18.67 -0.66 23.52
CA ALA A 90 19.02 -2.02 23.05
C ALA A 90 17.86 -3.01 23.15
N ASP A 91 16.84 -2.68 23.91
CA ASP A 91 15.65 -3.50 24.14
C ASP A 91 14.37 -2.61 24.19
N ARG A 92 13.24 -3.22 24.54
CA ARG A 92 11.94 -2.54 24.70
C ARG A 92 11.35 -2.77 26.09
N THR A 93 12.20 -2.99 27.08
CA THR A 93 11.74 -3.20 28.47
C THR A 93 11.35 -1.90 29.14
N ALA A 94 10.42 -1.99 30.09
CA ALA A 94 9.99 -0.83 30.85
C ALA A 94 11.16 -0.19 31.59
N ASP A 95 12.03 -1.00 32.20
CA ASP A 95 13.18 -0.53 33.00
C ASP A 95 14.17 0.29 32.17
N THR A 96 14.52 -0.16 30.98
CA THR A 96 15.47 0.54 30.09
C THR A 96 14.92 1.89 29.66
N VAL A 97 13.65 1.96 29.28
CA VAL A 97 12.99 3.21 28.87
C VAL A 97 12.79 4.14 30.07
N ALA A 98 12.38 3.61 31.22
CA ALA A 98 12.25 4.40 32.45
C ALA A 98 13.59 5.00 32.92
N ALA A 99 14.69 4.23 32.83
CA ALA A 99 16.02 4.72 33.15
C ALA A 99 16.44 5.88 32.21
N TRP A 100 16.12 5.78 30.91
CA TRP A 100 16.35 6.86 29.96
C TRP A 100 15.54 8.12 30.31
N LEU A 101 14.24 7.97 30.61
CA LEU A 101 13.35 9.09 31.02
C LEU A 101 13.83 9.79 32.28
N LYS A 102 14.27 9.05 33.30
CA LYS A 102 14.84 9.60 34.54
C LYS A 102 16.08 10.47 34.29
N GLN A 103 16.86 10.16 33.24
CA GLN A 103 18.02 10.97 32.86
C GLN A 103 17.62 12.24 32.09
N HIS A 104 16.33 12.37 31.71
CA HIS A 104 15.79 13.48 30.95
C HIS A 104 14.58 14.14 31.70
N PRO A 105 14.79 14.70 32.91
CA PRO A 105 13.69 15.17 33.76
C PRO A 105 12.90 16.37 33.20
N GLY A 106 13.29 16.89 32.03
CA GLY A 106 12.55 17.95 31.34
C GLY A 106 11.41 17.46 30.47
N VAL A 107 11.23 16.14 30.30
CA VAL A 107 10.17 15.56 29.47
C VAL A 107 8.81 15.77 30.13
N GLN A 108 7.93 16.46 29.42
CA GLN A 108 6.56 16.78 29.82
C GLN A 108 5.51 15.97 29.04
N VAL A 109 5.86 15.43 27.87
CA VAL A 109 4.98 14.65 27.02
C VAL A 109 5.70 13.41 26.52
N VAL A 110 5.03 12.26 26.63
CA VAL A 110 5.50 10.97 26.11
C VAL A 110 4.47 10.40 25.13
N CYS A 111 4.75 10.52 23.81
CA CYS A 111 3.96 9.87 22.77
C CYS A 111 4.43 8.42 22.60
N ARG A 112 3.52 7.46 22.69
CA ARG A 112 3.83 6.04 22.65
C ARG A 112 2.71 5.21 22.03
N ASP A 113 3.04 4.00 21.59
CA ASP A 113 2.02 2.99 21.38
C ASP A 113 1.38 2.57 22.71
N ARG A 114 0.38 1.72 22.64
CA ARG A 114 -0.34 1.24 23.84
C ARG A 114 0.28 0.01 24.48
N ALA A 115 1.56 -0.30 24.20
CA ALA A 115 2.26 -1.39 24.88
C ALA A 115 2.39 -1.12 26.39
N GLY A 116 2.02 -2.10 27.19
CA GLY A 116 2.07 -1.97 28.66
C GLY A 116 3.45 -1.59 29.19
N ALA A 117 4.52 -2.08 28.57
CA ALA A 117 5.89 -1.74 28.95
C ALA A 117 6.19 -0.25 28.82
N TYR A 118 5.72 0.42 27.76
CA TYR A 118 5.96 1.85 27.58
C TYR A 118 5.08 2.70 28.48
N ALA A 119 3.85 2.25 28.76
CA ALA A 119 3.00 2.89 29.76
C ALA A 119 3.63 2.84 31.16
N GLU A 120 4.19 1.70 31.53
CA GLU A 120 4.91 1.51 32.80
C GLU A 120 6.18 2.35 32.86
N ALA A 121 6.96 2.35 31.80
CA ALA A 121 8.18 3.13 31.68
C ALA A 121 7.92 4.63 31.86
N ALA A 122 6.86 5.16 31.26
CA ALA A 122 6.50 6.57 31.40
C ALA A 122 6.04 6.90 32.81
N ARG A 123 5.20 6.05 33.43
CA ARG A 123 4.77 6.22 34.84
C ARG A 123 5.95 6.23 35.81
N THR A 124 6.94 5.36 35.59
CA THR A 124 8.09 5.19 36.49
C THR A 124 9.21 6.20 36.22
N GLY A 125 9.42 6.57 34.95
CA GLY A 125 10.54 7.39 34.49
C GLY A 125 10.23 8.88 34.39
N ALA A 126 8.98 9.24 34.11
CA ALA A 126 8.50 10.61 33.95
C ALA A 126 7.04 10.70 34.47
N PRO A 127 6.81 10.58 35.80
CA PRO A 127 5.47 10.46 36.37
C PRO A 127 4.59 11.68 36.10
N ASP A 128 5.17 12.86 35.96
CA ASP A 128 4.44 14.10 35.72
C ASP A 128 4.19 14.36 34.24
N ALA A 129 4.72 13.52 33.34
CA ALA A 129 4.57 13.69 31.91
C ALA A 129 3.19 13.19 31.43
N VAL A 130 2.56 13.97 30.57
CA VAL A 130 1.34 13.56 29.89
C VAL A 130 1.67 12.45 28.89
N GLN A 131 1.04 11.30 29.04
CA GLN A 131 1.16 10.21 28.09
C GLN A 131 0.15 10.41 26.96
N VAL A 132 0.59 10.24 25.73
CA VAL A 132 -0.22 10.44 24.51
C VAL A 132 -0.19 9.16 23.68
N ALA A 133 -1.34 8.53 23.49
CA ALA A 133 -1.43 7.33 22.66
C ALA A 133 -1.28 7.65 21.18
N ASP A 134 -0.57 6.80 20.46
CA ASP A 134 -0.35 6.94 19.03
C ASP A 134 -1.66 6.75 18.23
N ARG A 135 -2.06 7.78 17.50
CA ARG A 135 -3.28 7.80 16.67
C ARG A 135 -3.25 6.76 15.57
N TRP A 136 -2.11 6.50 14.96
CA TRP A 136 -1.99 5.47 13.92
C TRP A 136 -2.28 4.08 14.49
N HIS A 137 -1.71 3.76 15.64
CA HIS A 137 -1.97 2.50 16.34
C HIS A 137 -3.43 2.38 16.81
N LEU A 138 -4.04 3.49 17.27
CA LEU A 138 -5.46 3.50 17.61
C LEU A 138 -6.33 3.16 16.38
N TRP A 139 -6.07 3.80 15.25
CA TRP A 139 -6.79 3.54 14.01
C TRP A 139 -6.55 2.13 13.48
N HIS A 140 -5.30 1.68 13.49
CA HIS A 140 -4.93 0.33 13.06
C HIS A 140 -5.66 -0.75 13.86
N ASN A 141 -5.67 -0.63 15.18
CA ASN A 141 -6.35 -1.58 16.08
C ASN A 141 -7.87 -1.56 15.88
N LEU A 142 -8.46 -0.40 15.60
CA LEU A 142 -9.86 -0.29 15.21
C LEU A 142 -10.12 -1.05 13.90
N CYS A 143 -9.29 -0.84 12.87
CA CYS A 143 -9.41 -1.54 11.60
C CYS A 143 -9.32 -3.08 11.76
N GLU A 144 -8.45 -3.57 12.64
CA GLU A 144 -8.39 -5.00 12.98
C GLU A 144 -9.67 -5.50 13.66
N ALA A 145 -10.26 -4.70 14.55
CA ALA A 145 -11.52 -5.05 15.19
C ALA A 145 -12.67 -5.08 14.18
N VAL A 146 -12.69 -4.14 13.23
CA VAL A 146 -13.65 -4.10 12.12
C VAL A 146 -13.47 -5.33 11.22
N ASP A 147 -12.24 -5.69 10.84
CA ASP A 147 -11.97 -6.88 10.02
C ASP A 147 -12.53 -8.15 10.65
N LYS A 148 -12.31 -8.33 11.96
CA LYS A 148 -12.86 -9.46 12.72
C LYS A 148 -14.39 -9.40 12.80
N THR A 149 -15.00 -8.23 12.92
CA THR A 149 -16.44 -8.04 12.94
C THR A 149 -17.05 -8.39 11.56
N VAL A 150 -16.46 -7.89 10.47
CA VAL A 150 -16.88 -8.25 9.10
C VAL A 150 -16.75 -9.75 8.85
N ALA A 151 -15.68 -10.38 9.36
CA ALA A 151 -15.48 -11.82 9.26
C ALA A 151 -16.57 -12.62 9.99
N ALA A 152 -17.01 -12.17 11.17
CA ALA A 152 -18.10 -12.78 11.93
C ALA A 152 -19.45 -12.68 11.18
N HIS A 153 -19.64 -11.60 10.42
CA HIS A 153 -20.86 -11.35 9.62
C HIS A 153 -20.69 -11.72 8.13
N ARG A 154 -19.82 -12.69 7.81
CA ARG A 154 -19.54 -13.10 6.43
C ARG A 154 -20.79 -13.57 5.67
N ALA A 155 -21.77 -14.10 6.35
CA ALA A 155 -23.03 -14.53 5.74
C ALA A 155 -23.79 -13.36 5.11
N ASP A 156 -23.79 -12.21 5.76
CA ASP A 156 -24.49 -10.99 5.33
C ASP A 156 -23.84 -10.34 4.08
N LEU A 157 -22.61 -10.75 3.74
CA LEU A 157 -21.92 -10.24 2.55
C LEU A 157 -22.41 -10.89 1.26
N ARG A 158 -23.14 -11.99 1.34
CA ARG A 158 -23.67 -12.66 0.15
C ARG A 158 -24.83 -11.84 -0.40
N PRO A 159 -24.82 -11.53 -1.71
CA PRO A 159 -25.98 -10.94 -2.35
C PRO A 159 -27.16 -11.90 -2.22
N GLU A 160 -28.36 -11.37 -2.03
CA GLU A 160 -29.57 -12.18 -2.18
C GLU A 160 -29.63 -12.74 -3.60
N PRO A 161 -30.06 -13.99 -3.78
CA PRO A 161 -30.34 -14.51 -5.11
C PRO A 161 -31.39 -13.58 -5.74
N ALA A 162 -31.11 -13.12 -6.97
CA ALA A 162 -32.05 -12.29 -7.72
C ALA A 162 -33.42 -12.98 -7.75
N GLY A 163 -34.46 -12.25 -7.40
CA GLY A 163 -35.83 -12.74 -7.50
C GLY A 163 -36.17 -13.11 -8.94
N ARG A 164 -37.14 -13.98 -9.15
CA ARG A 164 -37.56 -14.42 -10.49
C ARG A 164 -37.89 -13.30 -11.48
N ASP A 165 -38.29 -12.13 -10.97
CA ASP A 165 -38.56 -10.94 -11.79
C ASP A 165 -37.28 -10.29 -12.37
N ASP A 166 -36.12 -10.44 -11.69
CA ASP A 166 -34.82 -9.97 -12.16
C ASP A 166 -34.20 -10.92 -13.21
N GLU A 167 -34.54 -12.23 -13.20
CA GLU A 167 -34.12 -13.18 -14.23
C GLU A 167 -34.73 -12.86 -15.58
N GLN A 168 -36.02 -12.47 -15.63
CA GLN A 168 -36.67 -12.04 -16.88
C GLN A 168 -36.09 -10.74 -17.43
N ALA A 169 -35.85 -9.75 -16.58
CA ALA A 169 -35.20 -8.48 -16.98
C ALA A 169 -33.72 -8.68 -17.35
N HIS A 170 -33.07 -9.74 -16.87
CA HIS A 170 -31.72 -10.11 -17.28
C HIS A 170 -31.69 -10.79 -18.64
N ASP A 171 -32.63 -11.70 -18.89
CA ASP A 171 -32.79 -12.39 -20.19
C ASP A 171 -33.15 -11.41 -21.31
N GLU A 172 -33.99 -10.40 -21.04
CA GLU A 172 -34.31 -9.34 -22.00
C GLU A 172 -33.07 -8.48 -22.31
N ARG A 173 -32.25 -8.12 -21.31
CA ARG A 173 -30.98 -7.38 -21.49
C ARG A 173 -29.90 -8.19 -22.21
N VAL A 174 -29.89 -9.49 -22.04
CA VAL A 174 -28.98 -10.40 -22.76
C VAL A 174 -29.42 -10.54 -24.22
N ALA A 175 -30.73 -10.62 -24.47
CA ALA A 175 -31.29 -10.64 -25.84
C ALA A 175 -31.02 -9.30 -26.58
N GLU A 176 -31.14 -8.18 -25.90
CA GLU A 176 -30.86 -6.84 -26.42
C GLU A 176 -29.36 -6.60 -26.71
N ARG A 177 -28.45 -7.20 -25.90
CA ARG A 177 -26.99 -7.20 -26.16
C ARG A 177 -26.56 -8.14 -27.27
N ALA A 178 -27.34 -9.16 -27.59
CA ALA A 178 -27.07 -10.08 -28.68
C ALA A 178 -27.54 -9.55 -30.07
N ALA A 179 -28.28 -8.45 -30.08
CA ALA A 179 -28.57 -7.74 -31.32
C ALA A 179 -27.28 -7.11 -31.90
N PRO A 180 -27.05 -7.15 -33.21
CA PRO A 180 -25.83 -6.56 -33.81
C PRO A 180 -25.84 -5.06 -33.60
N GLN A 181 -25.09 -4.59 -32.58
CA GLN A 181 -24.78 -3.17 -32.41
C GLN A 181 -23.70 -2.79 -33.42
N THR A 182 -24.13 -2.22 -34.51
CA THR A 182 -23.32 -1.31 -35.34
C THR A 182 -23.12 -0.06 -34.51
N ASP A 183 -21.85 0.26 -34.20
CA ASP A 183 -21.40 1.46 -33.47
C ASP A 183 -21.52 1.46 -31.95
N ALA A 184 -20.76 0.58 -31.28
CA ALA A 184 -20.33 0.84 -29.90
C ALA A 184 -18.97 1.54 -29.89
N PRO A 185 -18.75 2.60 -29.08
CA PRO A 185 -17.41 3.17 -28.92
C PRO A 185 -16.49 2.13 -28.31
N GLU A 186 -15.42 1.82 -29.03
CA GLU A 186 -14.41 0.83 -28.64
C GLU A 186 -13.72 1.24 -27.35
N VAL A 187 -13.92 0.47 -26.30
CA VAL A 187 -13.12 0.60 -25.07
C VAL A 187 -11.67 0.30 -25.44
N ASP A 188 -10.84 1.33 -25.42
CA ASP A 188 -9.42 1.25 -25.70
C ASP A 188 -8.74 0.25 -24.76
N GLY A 189 -8.40 -0.91 -25.27
CA GLY A 189 -7.65 -1.92 -24.49
C GLY A 189 -6.29 -1.35 -24.03
N ARG A 190 -5.76 -1.85 -22.90
CA ARG A 190 -4.45 -1.45 -22.33
C ARG A 190 -3.32 -1.31 -23.35
N LEU A 191 -3.34 -2.07 -24.44
CA LEU A 191 -2.35 -2.00 -25.51
C LEU A 191 -2.52 -0.76 -26.36
N VAL A 192 -3.75 -0.32 -26.62
CA VAL A 192 -4.06 0.87 -27.41
C VAL A 192 -3.66 2.12 -26.64
N THR A 193 -4.07 2.23 -25.36
CA THR A 193 -3.66 3.33 -24.47
C THR A 193 -2.15 3.45 -24.39
N ARG A 194 -1.45 2.34 -24.12
CA ARG A 194 0.02 2.31 -24.05
C ARG A 194 0.69 2.69 -25.39
N THR A 195 0.07 2.38 -26.51
CA THR A 195 0.60 2.75 -27.85
C THR A 195 0.42 4.24 -28.08
N ARG A 196 -0.71 4.83 -27.70
CA ARG A 196 -0.95 6.29 -27.79
C ARG A 196 0.01 7.09 -26.92
N GLU A 197 0.19 6.68 -25.65
CA GLU A 197 1.13 7.32 -24.74
C GLU A 197 2.57 7.30 -25.26
N ARG A 198 3.01 6.14 -25.79
CA ARG A 198 4.33 5.99 -26.37
C ARG A 198 4.51 6.82 -27.65
N TYR A 199 3.49 6.89 -28.49
CA TYR A 199 3.52 7.71 -29.69
C TYR A 199 3.67 9.19 -29.32
N ALA A 200 2.85 9.70 -28.41
CA ALA A 200 2.94 11.09 -27.94
C ALA A 200 4.33 11.42 -27.39
N ALA A 201 4.89 10.54 -26.55
CA ALA A 201 6.23 10.73 -25.98
C ALA A 201 7.33 10.75 -27.07
N VAL A 202 7.24 9.87 -28.08
CA VAL A 202 8.20 9.82 -29.19
C VAL A 202 8.11 11.08 -30.07
N GLN A 203 6.90 11.54 -30.40
CA GLN A 203 6.69 12.74 -31.22
C GLN A 203 7.20 14.00 -30.48
N THR A 204 6.89 14.15 -29.19
CA THR A 204 7.40 15.27 -28.40
C THR A 204 8.94 15.36 -28.39
N LEU A 205 9.63 14.24 -28.30
CA LEU A 205 11.10 14.23 -28.36
C LEU A 205 11.64 14.46 -29.77
N HIS A 206 10.92 14.00 -30.80
CA HIS A 206 11.29 14.22 -32.20
C HIS A 206 11.13 15.68 -32.59
N GLU A 207 10.05 16.34 -32.22
CA GLU A 207 9.81 17.78 -32.42
C GLU A 207 10.86 18.65 -31.73
N ARG A 208 11.42 18.18 -30.60
CA ARG A 208 12.56 18.81 -29.92
C ARG A 208 13.92 18.52 -30.59
N GLY A 209 13.93 17.96 -31.80
CA GLY A 209 15.14 17.68 -32.57
C GLY A 209 15.99 16.51 -32.07
N ARG A 210 15.45 15.64 -31.21
CA ARG A 210 16.19 14.47 -30.71
C ARG A 210 16.33 13.41 -31.81
N SER A 211 17.53 12.83 -31.94
CA SER A 211 17.77 11.73 -32.87
C SER A 211 17.05 10.46 -32.45
N ILE A 212 16.69 9.59 -33.39
CA ILE A 212 16.04 8.29 -33.13
C ILE A 212 16.81 7.45 -32.12
N THR A 213 18.14 7.52 -32.12
CA THR A 213 18.99 6.82 -31.15
C THR A 213 18.88 7.41 -29.74
N ALA A 214 18.75 8.73 -29.63
CA ALA A 214 18.52 9.41 -28.35
C ALA A 214 17.12 9.07 -27.81
N ILE A 215 16.09 9.14 -28.64
CA ILE A 215 14.70 8.77 -28.29
C ILE A 215 14.61 7.32 -27.83
N SER A 216 15.25 6.39 -28.56
CA SER A 216 15.31 4.97 -28.19
C SER A 216 15.90 4.75 -26.80
N ARG A 217 16.98 5.46 -26.46
CA ARG A 217 17.67 5.36 -25.17
C ARG A 217 16.86 6.00 -24.03
N GLU A 218 16.30 7.19 -24.30
CA GLU A 218 15.55 7.96 -23.29
C GLU A 218 14.23 7.29 -22.88
N LEU A 219 13.52 6.72 -23.84
CA LEU A 219 12.23 6.04 -23.61
C LEU A 219 12.35 4.53 -23.38
N GLY A 220 13.55 3.96 -23.41
CA GLY A 220 13.78 2.52 -23.26
C GLY A 220 13.12 1.68 -24.36
N LEU A 221 12.98 2.24 -25.57
CA LEU A 221 12.37 1.57 -26.71
C LEU A 221 13.44 0.96 -27.62
N ASP A 222 13.11 -0.17 -28.23
CA ASP A 222 13.92 -0.70 -29.33
C ASP A 222 14.02 0.33 -30.48
N ARG A 223 15.21 0.46 -31.09
CA ARG A 223 15.50 1.46 -32.14
C ARG A 223 14.57 1.31 -33.36
N ARG A 224 14.18 0.08 -33.69
CA ARG A 224 13.24 -0.19 -34.80
C ARG A 224 11.84 0.31 -34.43
N THR A 225 11.44 0.12 -33.19
CA THR A 225 10.17 0.63 -32.63
C THR A 225 10.17 2.15 -32.61
N ALA A 226 11.20 2.80 -32.06
CA ALA A 226 11.30 4.27 -32.05
C ALA A 226 11.23 4.85 -33.49
N ARG A 227 11.94 4.24 -34.44
CA ARG A 227 11.88 4.66 -35.89
C ARG A 227 10.49 4.52 -36.47
N ARG A 228 9.76 3.44 -36.16
CA ARG A 228 8.39 3.22 -36.61
C ARG A 228 7.44 4.29 -36.07
N PHE A 229 7.58 4.65 -34.79
CA PHE A 229 6.77 5.68 -34.16
C PHE A 229 7.08 7.09 -34.72
N VAL A 230 8.33 7.42 -35.00
CA VAL A 230 8.71 8.69 -35.64
C VAL A 230 8.16 8.83 -37.05
N ARG A 231 8.07 7.74 -37.80
CA ARG A 231 7.60 7.74 -39.20
C ARG A 231 6.07 7.68 -39.38
N ALA A 232 5.34 7.34 -38.31
CA ALA A 232 3.89 7.33 -38.38
C ALA A 232 3.37 8.77 -38.32
N GLU A 233 2.56 9.17 -39.30
CA GLU A 233 1.93 10.49 -39.36
C GLU A 233 0.84 10.61 -38.29
N HIS A 234 0.09 9.51 -38.09
CA HIS A 234 -0.96 9.44 -37.10
C HIS A 234 -0.80 8.19 -36.21
N VAL A 235 -1.24 8.28 -34.96
CA VAL A 235 -1.19 7.13 -34.02
C VAL A 235 -2.07 5.98 -34.50
N GLU A 236 -3.12 6.29 -35.24
CA GLU A 236 -4.04 5.33 -35.84
C GLU A 236 -3.33 4.37 -36.79
N ASP A 237 -2.31 4.81 -37.53
CA ASP A 237 -1.50 3.98 -38.43
C ASP A 237 -0.78 2.85 -37.66
N LEU A 238 -0.41 3.10 -36.46
CA LEU A 238 0.22 2.13 -35.54
C LEU A 238 -0.81 1.15 -34.96
N LEU A 239 -2.05 1.60 -34.79
CA LEU A 239 -3.16 0.81 -34.23
C LEU A 239 -3.82 -0.07 -35.31
N VAL A 240 -3.93 0.40 -36.56
CA VAL A 240 -4.45 -0.37 -37.69
C VAL A 240 -3.62 -1.63 -37.95
N THR A 241 -2.31 -1.58 -37.78
CA THR A 241 -1.45 -2.77 -37.96
C THR A 241 -1.69 -3.85 -36.88
N ALA A 242 -2.24 -3.46 -35.73
CA ALA A 242 -2.62 -4.40 -34.66
C ALA A 242 -4.04 -4.97 -34.84
N ARG A 243 -4.92 -4.25 -35.58
CA ARG A 243 -6.32 -4.60 -35.86
C ARG A 243 -6.52 -5.43 -37.12
N SER A 244 -5.66 -5.35 -38.10
CA SER A 244 -5.90 -5.86 -39.44
C SER A 244 -4.97 -7.00 -39.88
N ARG A 245 -5.00 -8.11 -39.13
CA ARG A 245 -4.85 -9.41 -39.75
C ARG A 245 -6.24 -9.98 -39.93
N ALA A 246 -6.81 -9.80 -41.12
CA ALA A 246 -8.03 -10.51 -41.51
C ALA A 246 -7.82 -12.00 -41.16
N SER A 247 -8.59 -12.51 -40.25
CA SER A 247 -8.56 -13.92 -39.91
C SER A 247 -9.24 -14.69 -41.00
N LEU A 248 -8.70 -15.82 -41.44
CA LEU A 248 -9.38 -16.75 -42.34
C LEU A 248 -10.80 -17.11 -41.86
N LEU A 249 -11.07 -16.91 -40.58
CA LEU A 249 -12.35 -17.14 -39.96
C LEU A 249 -13.36 -16.00 -40.18
N ASP A 250 -12.90 -14.77 -40.47
CA ASP A 250 -13.79 -13.61 -40.51
C ASP A 250 -14.93 -13.73 -41.52
N ALA A 251 -14.64 -14.32 -42.69
CA ALA A 251 -15.65 -14.61 -43.71
C ALA A 251 -16.72 -15.62 -43.28
N PHE A 252 -16.43 -16.45 -42.26
CA PHE A 252 -17.32 -17.51 -41.78
C PHE A 252 -18.01 -17.17 -40.46
N LYS A 253 -17.68 -16.02 -39.81
CA LYS A 253 -18.29 -15.59 -38.57
C LYS A 253 -19.81 -15.44 -38.65
N PRO A 254 -20.41 -14.81 -39.71
CA PRO A 254 -21.85 -14.72 -39.83
C PRO A 254 -22.53 -16.09 -39.82
N TYR A 255 -22.02 -17.04 -40.60
CA TYR A 255 -22.51 -18.40 -40.63
C TYR A 255 -22.42 -19.11 -39.28
N LEU A 256 -21.30 -18.95 -38.58
CA LEU A 256 -21.12 -19.53 -37.25
C LEU A 256 -22.10 -18.96 -36.23
N HIS A 257 -22.40 -17.65 -36.33
CA HIS A 257 -23.40 -17.00 -35.43
C HIS A 257 -24.81 -17.52 -35.72
N GLU A 258 -25.22 -17.61 -36.98
CA GLU A 258 -26.53 -18.11 -37.36
C GLU A 258 -26.74 -19.55 -36.90
N ARG A 259 -25.75 -20.42 -37.12
CA ARG A 259 -25.82 -21.84 -36.70
C ARG A 259 -25.78 -21.98 -35.21
N PHE A 260 -25.00 -21.14 -34.51
CA PHE A 260 -24.92 -21.14 -33.07
C PHE A 260 -26.24 -20.70 -32.41
N ASN A 261 -26.89 -19.65 -32.96
CA ASN A 261 -28.19 -19.14 -32.48
C ASN A 261 -29.33 -20.14 -32.77
N THR A 262 -29.18 -21.02 -33.76
CA THR A 262 -30.15 -22.12 -34.03
C THR A 262 -29.86 -23.40 -33.24
N GLY A 263 -29.03 -23.31 -32.20
CA GLY A 263 -28.77 -24.38 -31.25
C GLY A 263 -27.61 -25.33 -31.56
N HIS A 264 -26.87 -25.07 -32.66
CA HIS A 264 -25.70 -25.89 -33.03
C HIS A 264 -24.46 -25.39 -32.30
N THR A 265 -24.24 -25.84 -31.08
CA THR A 265 -23.15 -25.36 -30.20
C THR A 265 -21.86 -26.19 -30.29
N ASP A 266 -21.84 -27.30 -31.02
CA ASP A 266 -20.64 -28.12 -31.15
C ASP A 266 -19.62 -27.51 -32.15
N ALA A 267 -18.49 -27.05 -31.58
CA ALA A 267 -17.43 -26.42 -32.37
C ALA A 267 -16.74 -27.40 -33.35
N ALA A 268 -16.76 -28.69 -33.11
CA ALA A 268 -16.19 -29.66 -34.02
C ALA A 268 -17.11 -29.83 -35.27
N ALA A 269 -18.42 -29.99 -35.03
CA ALA A 269 -19.41 -30.04 -36.11
C ALA A 269 -19.44 -28.74 -36.92
N LEU A 270 -19.41 -27.58 -36.25
CA LEU A 270 -19.36 -26.28 -36.94
C LEU A 270 -18.06 -26.09 -37.75
N THR A 271 -16.93 -26.60 -37.24
CA THR A 271 -15.66 -26.59 -37.99
C THR A 271 -15.78 -27.41 -39.25
N THR A 272 -16.37 -28.60 -39.19
CA THR A 272 -16.59 -29.46 -40.38
C THR A 272 -17.47 -28.76 -41.40
N GLN A 273 -18.54 -28.09 -40.95
CA GLN A 273 -19.46 -27.36 -41.84
C GLN A 273 -18.73 -26.20 -42.58
N ILE A 274 -18.00 -25.34 -41.87
CA ILE A 274 -17.30 -24.23 -42.51
C ILE A 274 -16.10 -24.71 -43.37
N THR A 275 -15.50 -25.87 -43.02
CA THR A 275 -14.45 -26.47 -43.85
C THR A 275 -15.03 -26.93 -45.18
N ALA A 276 -16.23 -27.49 -45.22
CA ALA A 276 -16.96 -27.82 -46.46
C ALA A 276 -17.30 -26.54 -47.28
N LEU A 277 -17.41 -25.38 -46.61
CA LEU A 277 -17.62 -24.07 -47.24
C LEU A 277 -16.31 -23.36 -47.64
N GLY A 278 -15.16 -24.03 -47.53
CA GLY A 278 -13.86 -23.51 -47.97
C GLY A 278 -12.97 -22.93 -46.87
N TYR A 279 -13.29 -23.11 -45.56
CA TYR A 279 -12.41 -22.69 -44.47
C TYR A 279 -11.17 -23.56 -44.39
N GLN A 280 -9.97 -22.93 -44.50
CA GLN A 280 -8.68 -23.62 -44.45
C GLN A 280 -7.91 -23.44 -43.13
N GLY A 281 -8.56 -22.86 -42.09
CA GLY A 281 -7.96 -22.65 -40.81
C GLY A 281 -8.14 -23.82 -39.84
N SER A 282 -7.60 -23.69 -38.63
CA SER A 282 -7.65 -24.77 -37.62
C SER A 282 -8.95 -24.77 -36.81
N GLY A 283 -9.46 -25.95 -36.47
CA GLY A 283 -10.59 -26.12 -35.59
C GLY A 283 -10.35 -25.54 -34.16
N LYS A 284 -9.06 -25.39 -33.76
CA LYS A 284 -8.69 -24.70 -32.51
C LYS A 284 -9.06 -23.21 -32.57
N THR A 285 -8.96 -22.58 -33.74
CA THR A 285 -9.35 -21.16 -33.94
C THR A 285 -10.86 -21.01 -33.80
N VAL A 286 -11.63 -21.92 -34.42
CA VAL A 286 -13.10 -21.94 -34.32
C VAL A 286 -13.54 -22.17 -32.87
N ARG A 287 -12.97 -23.15 -32.17
CA ARG A 287 -13.26 -23.45 -30.79
C ARG A 287 -12.97 -22.25 -29.86
N ARG A 288 -11.83 -21.58 -30.06
CA ARG A 288 -11.47 -20.38 -29.30
C ARG A 288 -12.41 -19.21 -29.56
N TYR A 289 -12.86 -19.07 -30.81
CA TYR A 289 -13.82 -18.05 -31.21
C TYR A 289 -15.20 -18.27 -30.59
N LEU A 290 -15.68 -19.50 -30.57
CA LEU A 290 -16.99 -19.88 -30.01
C LEU A 290 -16.99 -20.00 -28.47
N GLN A 291 -15.83 -20.04 -27.82
CA GLN A 291 -15.72 -20.21 -26.37
C GLN A 291 -16.46 -19.13 -25.57
N PRO A 292 -16.40 -17.84 -25.88
CA PRO A 292 -17.16 -16.80 -25.17
C PRO A 292 -18.68 -17.00 -25.30
N PHE A 293 -19.15 -17.38 -26.46
CA PHE A 293 -20.58 -17.62 -26.73
C PHE A 293 -21.11 -18.84 -25.96
N ARG A 294 -20.32 -19.90 -25.87
CA ARG A 294 -20.62 -21.07 -25.05
C ARG A 294 -20.67 -20.76 -23.56
N ALA A 295 -19.76 -19.94 -23.09
CA ALA A 295 -19.74 -19.51 -21.70
C ALA A 295 -21.00 -18.70 -21.33
N SER A 296 -21.56 -17.95 -22.29
CA SER A 296 -22.81 -17.19 -22.10
C SER A 296 -24.06 -18.08 -22.06
N LEU A 297 -24.04 -19.22 -22.75
CA LEU A 297 -25.19 -20.15 -22.81
C LEU A 297 -25.19 -21.22 -21.70
N THR A 298 -24.01 -21.54 -21.14
CA THR A 298 -23.83 -22.59 -20.12
C THR A 298 -23.55 -22.05 -18.72
N ALA A 299 -23.20 -20.76 -18.61
CA ALA A 299 -23.05 -20.16 -17.30
C ALA A 299 -24.44 -19.87 -16.73
N PRO A 300 -24.81 -20.43 -15.57
CA PRO A 300 -25.86 -19.81 -14.77
C PRO A 300 -25.49 -18.34 -14.63
N ALA A 301 -26.50 -17.43 -14.61
CA ALA A 301 -26.25 -16.00 -14.41
C ALA A 301 -25.12 -15.81 -13.38
N PRO A 302 -24.09 -15.02 -13.67
CA PRO A 302 -22.96 -14.92 -12.77
C PRO A 302 -23.49 -14.58 -11.40
N VAL A 303 -23.43 -15.56 -10.49
CA VAL A 303 -23.81 -15.33 -9.08
C VAL A 303 -22.95 -14.18 -8.63
N PRO A 304 -23.52 -13.05 -8.22
CA PRO A 304 -22.77 -11.90 -7.81
C PRO A 304 -21.72 -12.35 -6.78
N VAL A 305 -20.45 -12.22 -7.10
CA VAL A 305 -19.38 -12.69 -6.22
C VAL A 305 -19.43 -11.81 -4.96
N ALA A 306 -19.69 -12.44 -3.82
CA ALA A 306 -19.68 -11.74 -2.55
C ALA A 306 -18.33 -11.03 -2.37
N PRO A 307 -18.32 -9.77 -1.95
CA PRO A 307 -17.07 -9.06 -1.71
C PRO A 307 -16.28 -9.74 -0.60
N SER A 308 -14.96 -9.68 -0.70
CA SER A 308 -14.07 -10.21 0.32
C SER A 308 -14.16 -9.40 1.62
N ILE A 309 -13.87 -10.03 2.76
CA ILE A 309 -13.78 -9.35 4.06
C ILE A 309 -12.91 -8.10 3.97
N ARG A 310 -11.74 -8.21 3.34
CA ARG A 310 -10.79 -7.09 3.17
C ARG A 310 -11.39 -5.91 2.38
N GLN A 311 -12.18 -6.18 1.34
CA GLN A 311 -12.85 -5.12 0.58
C GLN A 311 -13.88 -4.41 1.46
N VAL A 312 -14.74 -5.17 2.15
CA VAL A 312 -15.76 -4.59 3.02
C VAL A 312 -15.14 -3.82 4.19
N THR A 313 -14.11 -4.38 4.85
CA THR A 313 -13.33 -3.66 5.87
C THR A 313 -12.78 -2.35 5.31
N GLY A 314 -12.22 -2.39 4.09
CA GLY A 314 -11.73 -1.18 3.42
C GLY A 314 -12.83 -0.15 3.15
N TRP A 315 -14.04 -0.57 2.78
CA TRP A 315 -15.17 0.34 2.57
C TRP A 315 -15.71 0.96 3.85
N LEU A 316 -15.59 0.26 4.97
CA LEU A 316 -16.03 0.76 6.28
C LEU A 316 -15.00 1.70 6.94
N THR A 317 -13.71 1.55 6.60
CA THR A 317 -12.62 2.27 7.26
C THR A 317 -12.01 3.39 6.40
N ARG A 318 -12.28 3.44 5.10
CA ARG A 318 -11.89 4.56 4.24
C ARG A 318 -12.89 5.71 4.34
N HIS A 319 -12.40 6.94 4.05
CA HIS A 319 -13.29 8.09 3.96
C HIS A 319 -14.35 7.86 2.85
N PRO A 320 -15.65 8.16 3.09
CA PRO A 320 -16.72 7.90 2.11
C PRO A 320 -16.46 8.49 0.73
N ASP A 321 -15.85 9.68 0.66
CA ASP A 321 -15.55 10.36 -0.60
C ASP A 321 -14.43 9.68 -1.41
N SER A 322 -13.64 8.84 -0.78
CA SER A 322 -12.58 8.06 -1.44
C SER A 322 -13.08 6.75 -2.08
N LEU A 323 -14.36 6.42 -1.89
CA LEU A 323 -14.99 5.27 -2.50
C LEU A 323 -15.49 5.64 -3.89
N ASP A 324 -15.29 4.74 -4.87
CA ASP A 324 -15.94 4.87 -6.18
C ASP A 324 -17.46 4.58 -6.09
N GLU A 325 -18.17 4.76 -7.20
CA GLU A 325 -19.63 4.62 -7.23
C GLU A 325 -20.07 3.17 -6.97
N ASP A 326 -19.36 2.21 -7.54
CA ASP A 326 -19.64 0.78 -7.36
C ASP A 326 -19.38 0.34 -5.91
N GLU A 327 -18.30 0.80 -5.30
CA GLU A 327 -17.97 0.55 -3.89
C GLU A 327 -19.05 1.15 -2.96
N ARG A 328 -19.55 2.36 -3.25
CA ARG A 328 -20.63 3.00 -2.47
C ARG A 328 -21.93 2.21 -2.56
N LEU A 329 -22.30 1.75 -3.75
CA LEU A 329 -23.52 0.95 -3.96
C LEU A 329 -23.43 -0.39 -3.22
N GLN A 330 -22.30 -1.10 -3.35
CA GLN A 330 -22.09 -2.37 -2.67
C GLN A 330 -22.06 -2.20 -1.14
N ARG A 331 -21.36 -1.16 -0.65
CA ARG A 331 -21.36 -0.81 0.78
C ARG A 331 -22.78 -0.55 1.28
N LYS A 332 -23.57 0.25 0.55
CA LYS A 332 -24.97 0.55 0.91
C LYS A 332 -25.82 -0.73 0.99
N ALA A 333 -25.70 -1.60 -0.01
CA ALA A 333 -26.44 -2.86 -0.06
C ALA A 333 -26.11 -3.79 1.13
N ILE A 334 -24.82 -3.86 1.54
CA ILE A 334 -24.41 -4.67 2.70
C ILE A 334 -24.93 -4.07 4.00
N LEU A 335 -24.81 -2.76 4.18
CA LEU A 335 -25.31 -2.08 5.38
C LEU A 335 -26.80 -2.19 5.54
N THR A 336 -27.57 -2.16 4.46
CA THR A 336 -29.04 -2.36 4.51
C THR A 336 -29.40 -3.76 5.00
N ARG A 337 -28.58 -4.79 4.69
CA ARG A 337 -28.83 -6.18 5.09
C ARG A 337 -28.33 -6.54 6.48
N SER A 338 -27.29 -5.85 6.95
CA SER A 338 -26.61 -6.17 8.21
C SER A 338 -26.69 -5.01 9.20
N PRO A 339 -27.66 -5.03 10.16
CA PRO A 339 -27.73 -4.03 11.21
C PRO A 339 -26.42 -3.93 12.04
N ALA A 340 -25.73 -5.06 12.25
CA ALA A 340 -24.48 -5.11 12.98
C ALA A 340 -23.36 -4.38 12.24
N LEU A 341 -23.25 -4.56 10.90
CA LEU A 341 -22.27 -3.81 10.09
C LEU A 341 -22.65 -2.33 9.95
N THR A 342 -23.94 -2.00 9.97
CA THR A 342 -24.43 -0.60 10.00
C THR A 342 -24.01 0.09 11.30
N ALA A 343 -24.20 -0.54 12.46
CA ALA A 343 -23.73 -0.01 13.73
C ALA A 343 -22.20 0.11 13.74
N THR A 344 -21.49 -0.90 13.22
CA THR A 344 -20.02 -0.85 13.08
C THR A 344 -19.57 0.33 12.24
N ALA A 345 -20.18 0.56 11.07
CA ALA A 345 -19.86 1.68 10.18
C ALA A 345 -20.07 3.04 10.86
N ARG A 346 -21.12 3.19 11.66
CA ARG A 346 -21.40 4.38 12.46
C ARG A 346 -20.28 4.62 13.47
N HIS A 347 -19.95 3.62 14.28
CA HIS A 347 -18.88 3.74 15.29
C HIS A 347 -17.51 4.03 14.67
N VAL A 348 -17.19 3.44 13.52
CA VAL A 348 -15.95 3.75 12.79
C VAL A 348 -15.92 5.22 12.35
N SER A 349 -17.04 5.72 11.81
CA SER A 349 -17.14 7.12 11.39
C SER A 349 -17.01 8.10 12.57
N GLU A 350 -17.65 7.80 13.69
CA GLU A 350 -17.57 8.59 14.91
C GLU A 350 -16.13 8.62 15.47
N PHE A 351 -15.46 7.47 15.48
CA PHE A 351 -14.07 7.39 15.93
C PHE A 351 -13.12 8.15 14.97
N ALA A 352 -13.35 8.06 13.66
CA ALA A 352 -12.61 8.84 12.66
C ALA A 352 -12.78 10.35 12.88
N GLN A 353 -14.02 10.80 13.20
CA GLN A 353 -14.29 12.20 13.52
C GLN A 353 -13.58 12.65 14.80
N MET A 354 -13.53 11.80 15.83
CA MET A 354 -12.75 12.10 17.04
C MET A 354 -11.26 12.24 16.73
N LEU A 355 -10.71 11.35 15.89
CA LEU A 355 -9.30 11.39 15.48
C LEU A 355 -8.95 12.66 14.69
N THR A 356 -9.79 13.04 13.72
CA THR A 356 -9.52 14.15 12.81
C THR A 356 -9.88 15.50 13.42
N GLY A 357 -11.00 15.55 14.17
CA GLY A 357 -11.52 16.76 14.82
C GLY A 357 -10.93 17.02 16.21
N ARG A 358 -10.13 16.08 16.75
CA ARG A 358 -9.53 16.14 18.10
C ARG A 358 -10.57 16.26 19.22
N HIS A 359 -11.60 15.44 19.12
CA HIS A 359 -12.70 15.38 20.08
C HIS A 359 -12.54 14.23 21.08
N GLY A 360 -11.42 14.21 21.83
CA GLY A 360 -11.15 13.19 22.85
C GLY A 360 -12.17 13.23 24.01
N ASP A 361 -12.85 14.34 24.23
CA ASP A 361 -13.97 14.52 25.15
C ASP A 361 -15.11 13.52 24.91
N ARG A 362 -15.33 13.10 23.66
CA ARG A 362 -16.37 12.15 23.28
C ARG A 362 -16.01 10.67 23.47
N LEU A 363 -14.77 10.39 23.83
CA LEU A 363 -14.26 9.00 23.87
C LEU A 363 -15.04 8.14 24.86
N GLN A 364 -15.37 8.66 26.04
CA GLN A 364 -16.05 7.89 27.09
C GLN A 364 -17.47 7.50 26.67
N ASP A 365 -18.20 8.44 26.03
CA ASP A 365 -19.53 8.18 25.50
C ASP A 365 -19.49 7.17 24.36
N TRP A 366 -18.52 7.32 23.44
CA TRP A 366 -18.30 6.37 22.35
C TRP A 366 -18.02 4.96 22.86
N ILE A 367 -17.14 4.80 23.89
CA ILE A 367 -16.85 3.50 24.51
C ILE A 367 -18.13 2.89 25.09
N THR A 368 -18.98 3.69 25.71
CA THR A 368 -20.23 3.25 26.33
C THR A 368 -21.24 2.81 25.26
N ASP A 369 -21.34 3.55 24.16
CA ASP A 369 -22.23 3.23 23.05
C ASP A 369 -21.78 1.93 22.34
N VAL A 370 -20.49 1.77 22.07
CA VAL A 370 -19.94 0.53 21.48
C VAL A 370 -20.19 -0.67 22.41
N ALA A 371 -20.16 -0.51 23.73
CA ALA A 371 -20.41 -1.62 24.67
C ALA A 371 -21.81 -2.20 24.53
N SER A 372 -22.79 -1.42 24.05
CA SER A 372 -24.16 -1.84 23.84
C SER A 372 -24.40 -2.58 22.52
N THR A 373 -23.43 -2.59 21.59
CA THR A 373 -23.58 -3.17 20.27
C THR A 373 -23.29 -4.67 20.24
N ASP A 374 -23.91 -5.40 19.31
CA ASP A 374 -23.63 -6.82 19.07
C ASP A 374 -22.44 -6.98 18.11
N ALA A 375 -21.27 -6.49 18.51
CA ALA A 375 -20.01 -6.59 17.79
C ALA A 375 -18.87 -6.94 18.76
N PRO A 376 -18.71 -8.19 19.19
CA PRO A 376 -17.73 -8.57 20.21
C PRO A 376 -16.30 -8.09 19.94
N PRO A 377 -15.76 -8.13 18.70
CA PRO A 377 -14.41 -7.60 18.45
C PRO A 377 -14.31 -6.09 18.67
N LEU A 378 -15.33 -5.32 18.31
CA LEU A 378 -15.36 -3.88 18.51
C LEU A 378 -15.52 -3.53 19.99
N ARG A 379 -16.36 -4.28 20.72
CA ARG A 379 -16.44 -4.15 22.19
C ARG A 379 -15.12 -4.44 22.88
N SER A 380 -14.39 -5.48 22.44
CA SER A 380 -13.06 -5.80 22.97
C SER A 380 -12.07 -4.66 22.75
N PHE A 381 -12.09 -4.06 21.54
CA PHE A 381 -11.29 -2.88 21.26
C PHE A 381 -11.64 -1.71 22.19
N ALA A 382 -12.93 -1.36 22.32
CA ALA A 382 -13.41 -0.26 23.18
C ALA A 382 -13.03 -0.50 24.65
N ASN A 383 -13.22 -1.72 25.17
CA ASN A 383 -12.78 -2.09 26.52
C ASN A 383 -11.27 -1.97 26.70
N GLY A 384 -10.50 -2.35 25.65
CA GLY A 384 -9.06 -2.15 25.66
C GLY A 384 -8.64 -0.67 25.78
N LEU A 385 -9.45 0.29 25.27
CA LEU A 385 -9.16 1.72 25.42
C LEU A 385 -9.28 2.19 26.88
N ARG A 386 -10.19 1.60 27.69
CA ARG A 386 -10.37 1.94 29.10
C ARG A 386 -9.13 1.74 29.96
N HIS A 387 -8.30 0.76 29.61
CA HIS A 387 -7.07 0.48 30.37
C HIS A 387 -6.00 1.58 30.21
N ASP A 388 -6.15 2.46 29.23
CA ASP A 388 -5.20 3.52 28.90
C ASP A 388 -5.95 4.83 28.53
N LEU A 389 -7.07 5.07 29.23
CA LEU A 389 -8.06 6.08 28.85
C LEU A 389 -7.47 7.48 28.74
N ASP A 390 -6.66 7.88 29.73
CA ASP A 390 -6.06 9.22 29.77
C ASP A 390 -5.13 9.45 28.58
N ALA A 391 -4.27 8.46 28.26
CA ALA A 391 -3.36 8.54 27.13
C ALA A 391 -4.10 8.53 25.79
N VAL A 392 -5.19 7.76 25.66
CA VAL A 392 -6.03 7.74 24.46
C VAL A 392 -6.77 9.07 24.30
N THR A 393 -7.35 9.60 25.39
CA THR A 393 -8.01 10.92 25.39
C THR A 393 -7.01 12.00 24.98
N ALA A 394 -5.80 12.01 25.57
CA ALA A 394 -4.75 12.94 25.18
C ALA A 394 -4.35 12.79 23.70
N GLY A 395 -4.29 11.55 23.18
CA GLY A 395 -4.00 11.26 21.77
C GLY A 395 -5.08 11.79 20.81
N LEU A 396 -6.34 11.80 21.25
CA LEU A 396 -7.48 12.30 20.49
C LEU A 396 -7.72 13.81 20.68
N THR A 397 -7.03 14.48 21.61
CA THR A 397 -7.25 15.90 21.94
C THR A 397 -6.07 16.78 21.54
N THR A 398 -4.84 16.30 21.75
CA THR A 398 -3.63 17.12 21.60
C THR A 398 -3.09 17.11 20.18
N ASP A 399 -2.22 18.08 19.86
CA ASP A 399 -1.49 18.15 18.59
C ASP A 399 -0.39 17.09 18.48
N TYR A 400 0.04 16.54 19.59
CA TYR A 400 1.10 15.54 19.61
C TYR A 400 0.71 14.28 18.84
N SER A 401 1.61 13.77 18.04
CA SER A 401 1.42 12.52 17.28
C SER A 401 2.76 11.82 17.06
N SER A 402 2.70 10.51 16.88
CA SER A 402 3.88 9.68 16.62
C SER A 402 4.25 9.57 15.14
N GLY A 403 3.65 10.38 14.26
CA GLY A 403 3.94 10.32 12.82
C GLY A 403 5.44 10.46 12.49
N ALA A 404 6.16 11.29 13.25
CA ALA A 404 7.60 11.44 13.13
C ALA A 404 8.37 10.18 13.59
N VAL A 405 7.81 9.43 14.57
CA VAL A 405 8.39 8.16 15.05
C VAL A 405 8.29 7.10 13.95
N GLU A 406 7.14 6.95 13.32
CA GLU A 406 6.92 6.01 12.22
C GLU A 406 7.86 6.29 11.05
N GLY A 407 8.01 7.56 10.64
CA GLY A 407 8.98 7.99 9.65
C GLY A 407 10.41 7.57 10.00
N THR A 408 10.78 7.73 11.27
CA THR A 408 12.10 7.33 11.78
C THR A 408 12.26 5.80 11.79
N VAL A 409 11.25 5.03 12.21
CA VAL A 409 11.26 3.56 12.15
C VAL A 409 11.42 3.06 10.71
N ASN A 410 10.75 3.68 9.74
CA ASN A 410 10.90 3.33 8.32
C ASN A 410 12.33 3.64 7.82
N ARG A 411 12.94 4.74 8.25
CA ARG A 411 14.33 5.04 8.00
C ARG A 411 15.27 4.01 8.63
N ILE A 412 15.02 3.59 9.86
CA ILE A 412 15.78 2.51 10.53
C ILE A 412 15.72 1.23 9.71
N LYS A 413 14.53 0.84 9.22
CA LYS A 413 14.37 -0.33 8.33
C LYS A 413 15.24 -0.21 7.07
N THR A 414 15.34 0.97 6.48
CA THR A 414 16.19 1.24 5.31
C THR A 414 17.68 1.14 5.64
N ILE A 415 18.13 1.76 6.73
CA ILE A 415 19.51 1.69 7.22
C ILE A 415 19.92 0.23 7.50
N LYS A 416 19.04 -0.56 8.12
CA LYS A 416 19.24 -2.00 8.34
C LYS A 416 19.42 -2.77 7.04
N ARG A 417 18.58 -2.53 6.03
CA ARG A 417 18.65 -3.18 4.71
C ARG A 417 19.98 -2.86 4.01
N GLN A 418 20.45 -1.61 4.07
CA GLN A 418 21.76 -1.21 3.53
C GLN A 418 22.94 -2.01 4.15
N MET A 419 22.78 -2.45 5.38
CA MET A 419 23.79 -3.26 6.10
C MET A 419 23.47 -4.77 6.05
N TYR A 420 22.53 -5.21 5.22
CA TYR A 420 22.15 -6.62 5.07
C TYR A 420 21.72 -7.30 6.39
N GLY A 421 21.18 -6.55 7.35
CA GLY A 421 20.81 -7.07 8.67
C GLY A 421 21.99 -7.55 9.54
N ARG A 422 23.24 -7.24 9.18
CA ARG A 422 24.46 -7.72 9.84
C ARG A 422 25.14 -6.66 10.72
N ALA A 423 24.54 -5.50 10.90
CA ALA A 423 25.10 -4.47 11.76
C ALA A 423 25.06 -4.91 13.23
N SER A 424 26.10 -4.55 14.00
CA SER A 424 26.00 -4.54 15.45
C SER A 424 25.09 -3.40 15.90
N PHE A 425 24.52 -3.52 17.10
CA PHE A 425 23.69 -2.47 17.70
C PHE A 425 24.39 -1.11 17.69
N ASP A 426 25.64 -1.04 18.16
CA ASP A 426 26.42 0.21 18.21
C ASP A 426 26.55 0.89 16.84
N LEU A 427 26.81 0.12 15.79
CA LEU A 427 26.92 0.67 14.45
C LEU A 427 25.58 1.17 13.93
N LEU A 428 24.50 0.46 14.19
CA LEU A 428 23.16 0.87 13.81
C LEU A 428 22.78 2.16 14.56
N ARG A 429 22.97 2.20 15.87
CA ARG A 429 22.71 3.35 16.73
C ARG A 429 23.47 4.60 16.23
N LYS A 430 24.78 4.49 15.95
CA LYS A 430 25.58 5.59 15.41
C LYS A 430 25.03 6.15 14.10
N ARG A 431 24.57 5.28 13.19
CA ARG A 431 23.99 5.70 11.92
C ARG A 431 22.60 6.32 12.03
N ILE A 432 21.82 5.91 13.05
CA ILE A 432 20.50 6.50 13.31
C ILE A 432 20.68 7.91 13.90
N LEU A 433 21.53 8.06 14.91
CA LEU A 433 21.71 9.29 15.64
C LEU A 433 22.47 10.37 14.86
N ASN A 434 23.31 9.98 13.90
CA ASN A 434 24.07 10.91 13.06
C ASN A 434 23.59 10.82 11.62
N PRO A 435 22.45 11.44 11.29
CA PRO A 435 22.01 11.57 9.91
C PRO A 435 23.03 12.41 9.15
N ALA A 436 23.60 11.82 8.09
CA ALA A 436 24.49 12.52 7.18
C ALA A 436 23.68 13.27 6.12
#